data_8a566f0636e6094b66671d9ad7f71043
#
_entry.id   8a566f0636e6094b66671d9ad7f71043
#
_cell.length_a   1.000
_cell.length_b   1.000
_cell.length_c   1.000
_cell.angle_alpha   90.00
_cell.angle_beta   90.00
_cell.angle_gamma   90.00
#
_symmetry.space_group_name_H-M   'P 1'
#
loop_
_entity.id
_entity.type
_entity.pdbx_description
1 polymer ?
#
loop_
_entity_poly.entity_id
_entity_poly.type
_entity_poly.pdbx_seq_one_letter_code
_entity_poly.pdbx_strand_id
1 'polypeptide(L)'
;MAESTALLHSMTTWLAPWEFSPLWGLACLTAAIVYMRGARRLGRHHPAVGWSRPIAFLAGLALVYIVTQTHYDYLSQYMFFPHRAQHLVLHHAAPFLMALALPGAALAAGLPMRIARPSRRLRPLVDLLQHPLVAPLLFVGLIYFWLIPEVHFNAMLSQDLYQLMNWSMFIDGVLFWWLVLTPSGRLGHGRRILLLLAVVPPQILLGAYLTFSPTVLFDVYEVCGRAWPLAPLVDQQIGGLITWIPATMMSVIGTLIVLRQLRRDETRRQRMPPSRTPRDVIG
;
A
#
# COMPACT_ATOMS: atom_id res chain seq x y z
N MET A 1 -32.31 21.31 -7.65
CA MET A 1 -32.17 20.20 -8.64
C MET A 1 -31.06 20.47 -9.66
N ALA A 2 -30.93 21.67 -10.27
CA ALA A 2 -29.86 21.97 -11.23
C ALA A 2 -28.42 21.87 -10.65
N GLU A 3 -28.21 22.37 -9.43
CA GLU A 3 -26.90 22.25 -8.75
C GLU A 3 -26.52 20.81 -8.43
N SER A 4 -27.47 19.98 -7.99
CA SER A 4 -27.21 18.55 -7.70
C SER A 4 -26.87 17.77 -8.96
N THR A 5 -27.50 18.11 -10.11
CA THR A 5 -27.17 17.50 -11.40
C THR A 5 -25.82 17.96 -11.94
N ALA A 6 -25.45 19.22 -11.74
CA ALA A 6 -24.14 19.75 -12.13
C ALA A 6 -23.00 19.13 -11.28
N LEU A 7 -23.21 18.96 -9.97
CA LEU A 7 -22.28 18.28 -9.09
C LEU A 7 -22.10 16.80 -9.45
N LEU A 8 -23.19 16.08 -9.72
CA LEU A 8 -23.14 14.68 -10.15
C LEU A 8 -22.43 14.53 -11.50
N HIS A 9 -22.69 15.44 -12.44
CA HIS A 9 -22.01 15.43 -13.74
C HIS A 9 -20.51 15.72 -13.58
N SER A 10 -20.14 16.68 -12.74
CA SER A 10 -18.75 16.98 -12.40
C SER A 10 -18.06 15.78 -11.74
N MET A 11 -18.70 15.12 -10.77
CA MET A 11 -18.13 13.94 -10.11
C MET A 11 -17.97 12.75 -11.07
N THR A 12 -18.92 12.53 -11.97
CA THR A 12 -18.81 11.45 -12.95
C THR A 12 -17.69 11.69 -13.96
N THR A 13 -17.43 12.93 -14.36
CA THR A 13 -16.30 13.28 -15.22
C THR A 13 -14.96 13.12 -14.51
N TRP A 14 -14.87 13.45 -13.22
CA TRP A 14 -13.66 13.24 -12.43
C TRP A 14 -13.33 11.77 -12.17
N LEU A 15 -14.35 10.91 -12.04
CA LEU A 15 -14.19 9.47 -11.84
C LEU A 15 -14.08 8.69 -13.16
N ALA A 16 -14.36 9.32 -14.28
CA ALA A 16 -14.15 8.72 -15.60
C ALA A 16 -12.66 8.48 -15.85
N PRO A 17 -12.28 7.40 -16.54
CA PRO A 17 -10.89 7.17 -16.90
C PRO A 17 -10.34 8.34 -17.71
N TRP A 18 -9.18 8.87 -17.28
CA TRP A 18 -8.42 9.86 -18.03
C TRP A 18 -7.63 9.19 -19.16
N GLU A 19 -6.72 8.32 -18.76
CA GLU A 19 -6.02 7.40 -19.65
C GLU A 19 -6.31 5.97 -19.15
N PHE A 20 -7.13 5.23 -19.90
CA PHE A 20 -7.47 3.89 -19.48
C PHE A 20 -6.24 2.97 -19.58
N SER A 21 -5.69 2.57 -18.43
CA SER A 21 -4.67 1.52 -18.37
C SER A 21 -5.34 0.16 -18.18
N PRO A 22 -5.39 -0.69 -19.23
CA PRO A 22 -6.03 -2.01 -19.13
C PRO A 22 -5.43 -2.86 -18.02
N LEU A 23 -4.13 -2.74 -17.78
CA LEU A 23 -3.41 -3.55 -16.80
C LEU A 23 -3.87 -3.24 -15.37
N TRP A 24 -3.97 -1.96 -14.99
CA TRP A 24 -4.50 -1.56 -13.67
C TRP A 24 -5.97 -1.94 -13.50
N GLY A 25 -6.79 -1.69 -14.53
CA GLY A 25 -8.21 -2.04 -14.51
C GLY A 25 -8.44 -3.53 -14.33
N LEU A 26 -7.74 -4.36 -15.12
CA LEU A 26 -7.81 -5.82 -15.02
C LEU A 26 -7.27 -6.34 -13.68
N ALA A 27 -6.19 -5.78 -13.17
CA ALA A 27 -5.63 -6.18 -11.87
C ALA A 27 -6.62 -5.89 -10.74
N CYS A 28 -7.18 -4.68 -10.67
CA CYS A 28 -8.17 -4.33 -9.65
C CYS A 28 -9.44 -5.19 -9.75
N LEU A 29 -9.97 -5.36 -10.96
CA LEU A 29 -11.17 -6.17 -11.20
C LEU A 29 -10.93 -7.64 -10.83
N THR A 30 -9.82 -8.21 -11.27
CA THR A 30 -9.46 -9.60 -10.98
C THR A 30 -9.28 -9.81 -9.48
N ALA A 31 -8.56 -8.91 -8.80
CA ALA A 31 -8.36 -8.98 -7.35
C ALA A 31 -9.71 -8.89 -6.59
N ALA A 32 -10.61 -7.99 -7.01
CA ALA A 32 -11.93 -7.86 -6.42
C ALA A 32 -12.78 -9.12 -6.61
N ILE A 33 -12.83 -9.66 -7.85
CA ILE A 33 -13.60 -10.88 -8.17
C ILE A 33 -13.07 -12.06 -7.37
N VAL A 34 -11.75 -12.29 -7.37
CA VAL A 34 -11.12 -13.40 -6.65
C VAL A 34 -11.40 -13.29 -5.15
N TYR A 35 -11.20 -12.09 -4.58
CA TYR A 35 -11.47 -11.87 -3.16
C TYR A 35 -12.94 -12.11 -2.81
N MET A 36 -13.88 -11.51 -3.55
CA MET A 36 -15.32 -11.66 -3.29
C MET A 36 -15.83 -13.08 -3.49
N ARG A 37 -15.33 -13.79 -4.52
CA ARG A 37 -15.62 -15.21 -4.74
C ARG A 37 -15.15 -16.05 -3.56
N GLY A 38 -13.95 -15.82 -3.06
CA GLY A 38 -13.40 -16.52 -1.91
C GLY A 38 -14.13 -16.19 -0.61
N ALA A 39 -14.45 -14.93 -0.37
CA ALA A 39 -15.21 -14.50 0.78
C ALA A 39 -16.62 -15.16 0.82
N ARG A 40 -17.30 -15.26 -0.34
CA ARG A 40 -18.59 -15.98 -0.46
C ARG A 40 -18.44 -17.47 -0.17
N ARG A 41 -17.36 -18.13 -0.66
CA ARG A 41 -17.10 -19.56 -0.42
C ARG A 41 -16.81 -19.87 1.05
N LEU A 42 -16.08 -18.99 1.73
CA LEU A 42 -15.78 -19.15 3.16
C LEU A 42 -16.98 -18.85 4.04
N GLY A 43 -17.92 -18.04 3.58
CA GLY A 43 -19.11 -17.61 4.33
C GLY A 43 -18.83 -16.51 5.35
N ARG A 44 -19.90 -15.78 5.73
CA ARG A 44 -19.80 -14.59 6.61
C ARG A 44 -19.33 -14.91 8.04
N HIS A 45 -19.54 -16.12 8.51
CA HIS A 45 -19.15 -16.56 9.86
C HIS A 45 -17.68 -17.01 9.93
N HIS A 46 -17.01 -17.14 8.79
CA HIS A 46 -15.59 -17.52 8.79
C HIS A 46 -14.72 -16.39 9.38
N PRO A 47 -13.81 -16.70 10.32
CA PRO A 47 -12.98 -15.67 10.99
C PRO A 47 -12.17 -14.79 10.05
N ALA A 48 -11.84 -15.30 8.84
CA ALA A 48 -11.11 -14.56 7.83
C ALA A 48 -11.98 -13.59 7.02
N VAL A 49 -13.31 -13.60 7.14
CA VAL A 49 -14.16 -12.80 6.27
C VAL A 49 -14.80 -11.63 7.00
N GLY A 50 -15.42 -11.75 8.13
CA GLY A 50 -16.04 -10.66 8.88
C GLY A 50 -16.53 -9.47 8.00
N TRP A 51 -17.39 -8.63 8.46
CA TRP A 51 -17.96 -7.55 7.63
C TRP A 51 -16.97 -6.43 7.27
N SER A 52 -16.02 -6.10 8.16
CA SER A 52 -15.05 -5.00 7.96
C SER A 52 -13.93 -5.32 6.97
N ARG A 53 -13.58 -6.60 6.82
CA ARG A 53 -12.46 -7.02 5.95
C ARG A 53 -12.73 -6.84 4.46
N PRO A 54 -13.89 -7.24 3.91
CA PRO A 54 -14.23 -6.93 2.53
C PRO A 54 -14.25 -5.42 2.25
N ILE A 55 -14.77 -4.63 3.18
CA ILE A 55 -14.78 -3.17 3.05
C ILE A 55 -13.35 -2.63 2.95
N ALA A 56 -12.46 -3.03 3.86
CA ALA A 56 -11.06 -2.58 3.84
C ALA A 56 -10.34 -2.99 2.54
N PHE A 57 -10.53 -4.24 2.08
CA PHE A 57 -9.91 -4.72 0.85
C PHE A 57 -10.40 -3.96 -0.38
N LEU A 58 -11.73 -3.80 -0.52
CA LEU A 58 -12.33 -3.11 -1.65
C LEU A 58 -12.04 -1.59 -1.60
N ALA A 59 -11.97 -0.99 -0.42
CA ALA A 59 -11.54 0.40 -0.27
C ALA A 59 -10.09 0.60 -0.73
N GLY A 60 -9.19 -0.33 -0.40
CA GLY A 60 -7.82 -0.32 -0.93
C GLY A 60 -7.78 -0.38 -2.45
N LEU A 61 -8.55 -1.30 -3.07
CA LEU A 61 -8.65 -1.38 -4.53
C LEU A 61 -9.28 -0.12 -5.15
N ALA A 62 -10.31 0.45 -4.52
CA ALA A 62 -10.93 1.70 -4.98
C ALA A 62 -9.93 2.87 -4.97
N LEU A 63 -9.09 2.97 -3.93
CA LEU A 63 -8.02 3.96 -3.88
C LEU A 63 -7.01 3.77 -5.02
N VAL A 64 -6.59 2.52 -5.31
CA VAL A 64 -5.71 2.24 -6.45
C VAL A 64 -6.38 2.70 -7.75
N TYR A 65 -7.65 2.34 -7.96
CA TYR A 65 -8.40 2.76 -9.15
C TYR A 65 -8.46 4.29 -9.28
N ILE A 66 -8.79 5.00 -8.19
CA ILE A 66 -8.91 6.45 -8.21
C ILE A 66 -7.59 7.11 -8.65
N VAL A 67 -6.46 6.69 -8.09
CA VAL A 67 -5.19 7.37 -8.37
C VAL A 67 -4.50 6.93 -9.65
N THR A 68 -4.95 5.82 -10.29
CA THR A 68 -4.30 5.29 -11.51
C THR A 68 -5.20 5.32 -12.74
N GLN A 69 -6.51 5.53 -12.59
CA GLN A 69 -7.45 5.42 -13.71
C GLN A 69 -8.28 6.66 -13.92
N THR A 70 -8.39 7.55 -12.92
CA THR A 70 -9.23 8.74 -13.02
C THR A 70 -8.40 9.97 -13.40
N HIS A 71 -9.07 11.12 -13.50
CA HIS A 71 -8.42 12.41 -13.73
C HIS A 71 -7.35 12.78 -12.69
N TYR A 72 -7.29 12.06 -11.57
CA TYR A 72 -6.22 12.20 -10.59
C TYR A 72 -4.85 11.84 -11.16
N ASP A 73 -4.77 10.83 -12.04
CA ASP A 73 -3.53 10.43 -12.71
C ASP A 73 -2.95 11.57 -13.58
N TYR A 74 -3.84 12.32 -14.29
CA TYR A 74 -3.44 13.54 -14.98
C TYR A 74 -2.77 14.55 -14.03
N LEU A 75 -3.38 14.84 -12.88
CA LEU A 75 -2.81 15.78 -11.91
C LEU A 75 -1.43 15.33 -11.43
N SER A 76 -1.25 14.02 -11.26
CA SER A 76 0.02 13.42 -10.82
C SER A 76 1.12 13.56 -11.86
N GLN A 77 0.78 13.64 -13.15
CA GLN A 77 1.74 13.82 -14.23
C GLN A 77 2.16 15.29 -14.39
N TYR A 78 1.36 16.25 -13.92
CA TYR A 78 1.57 17.68 -14.12
C TYR A 78 1.88 18.48 -12.85
N MET A 79 1.87 17.84 -11.67
CA MET A 79 2.17 18.50 -10.39
C MET A 79 2.87 17.54 -9.45
N PHE A 80 3.88 18.04 -8.73
CA PHE A 80 4.67 17.19 -7.82
C PHE A 80 3.88 16.71 -6.61
N PHE A 81 3.14 17.60 -5.89
CA PHE A 81 2.42 17.16 -4.70
C PHE A 81 1.29 16.15 -4.98
N PRO A 82 0.50 16.22 -6.07
CA PRO A 82 -0.45 15.16 -6.42
C PRO A 82 0.26 13.86 -6.75
N HIS A 83 1.42 13.92 -7.41
CA HIS A 83 2.25 12.75 -7.67
C HIS A 83 2.72 12.09 -6.36
N ARG A 84 3.16 12.88 -5.37
CA ARG A 84 3.53 12.35 -4.06
C ARG A 84 2.34 11.77 -3.31
N ALA A 85 1.16 12.36 -3.42
CA ALA A 85 -0.07 11.81 -2.85
C ALA A 85 -0.51 10.52 -3.57
N GLN A 86 -0.33 10.41 -4.90
CA GLN A 86 -0.53 9.17 -5.63
C GLN A 86 0.37 8.05 -5.08
N HIS A 87 1.66 8.32 -4.91
CA HIS A 87 2.59 7.34 -4.34
C HIS A 87 2.29 7.01 -2.88
N LEU A 88 1.83 7.97 -2.06
CA LEU A 88 1.34 7.69 -0.71
C LEU A 88 0.17 6.69 -0.75
N VAL A 89 -0.74 6.84 -1.71
CA VAL A 89 -1.85 5.90 -1.87
C VAL A 89 -1.36 4.53 -2.34
N LEU A 90 -0.55 4.48 -3.40
CA LEU A 90 -0.08 3.23 -4.00
C LEU A 90 0.86 2.44 -3.07
N HIS A 91 1.74 3.12 -2.35
CA HIS A 91 2.77 2.47 -1.55
C HIS A 91 2.35 2.26 -0.08
N HIS A 92 1.47 3.11 0.44
CA HIS A 92 1.08 3.05 1.85
C HIS A 92 -0.43 2.77 2.02
N ALA A 93 -1.31 3.70 1.65
CA ALA A 93 -2.70 3.66 2.07
C ALA A 93 -3.48 2.45 1.53
N ALA A 94 -3.41 2.19 0.23
CA ALA A 94 -4.11 1.07 -0.38
C ALA A 94 -3.53 -0.29 0.07
N PRO A 95 -2.20 -0.53 0.02
CA PRO A 95 -1.61 -1.76 0.54
C PRO A 95 -1.86 -1.99 2.03
N PHE A 96 -1.85 -0.93 2.85
CA PHE A 96 -2.18 -1.02 4.27
C PHE A 96 -3.62 -1.52 4.49
N LEU A 97 -4.60 -0.93 3.81
CA LEU A 97 -6.00 -1.35 3.90
C LEU A 97 -6.19 -2.79 3.40
N MET A 98 -5.52 -3.15 2.30
CA MET A 98 -5.56 -4.50 1.77
C MET A 98 -4.95 -5.50 2.75
N ALA A 99 -3.83 -5.17 3.39
CA ALA A 99 -3.18 -6.03 4.40
C ALA A 99 -4.02 -6.17 5.68
N LEU A 100 -4.71 -5.09 6.13
CA LEU A 100 -5.64 -5.13 7.26
C LEU A 100 -6.81 -6.10 7.05
N ALA A 101 -7.24 -6.27 5.82
CA ALA A 101 -8.27 -7.23 5.46
C ALA A 101 -7.84 -8.68 5.69
N LEU A 102 -6.56 -8.98 5.90
CA LEU A 102 -5.97 -10.32 5.99
C LEU A 102 -6.48 -11.23 4.86
N PRO A 103 -6.31 -10.85 3.60
CA PRO A 103 -7.05 -11.42 2.47
C PRO A 103 -6.58 -12.82 2.08
N GLY A 104 -5.52 -13.36 2.68
CA GLY A 104 -4.87 -14.62 2.28
C GLY A 104 -5.84 -15.80 2.14
N ALA A 105 -6.69 -16.04 3.14
CA ALA A 105 -7.65 -17.14 3.09
C ALA A 105 -8.73 -16.91 2.00
N ALA A 106 -9.24 -15.69 1.88
CA ALA A 106 -10.24 -15.34 0.88
C ALA A 106 -9.66 -15.43 -0.55
N LEU A 107 -8.47 -14.90 -0.79
CA LEU A 107 -7.80 -15.02 -2.10
C LEU A 107 -7.52 -16.47 -2.45
N ALA A 108 -7.01 -17.28 -1.52
CA ALA A 108 -6.76 -18.69 -1.74
C ALA A 108 -8.06 -19.47 -2.06
N ALA A 109 -9.14 -19.20 -1.35
CA ALA A 109 -10.45 -19.82 -1.61
C ALA A 109 -11.09 -19.34 -2.93
N GLY A 110 -10.77 -18.12 -3.38
CA GLY A 110 -11.29 -17.54 -4.62
C GLY A 110 -10.63 -18.07 -5.87
N LEU A 111 -9.35 -18.42 -5.78
CA LEU A 111 -8.56 -18.95 -6.89
C LEU A 111 -8.92 -20.41 -7.20
N PRO A 112 -8.77 -20.86 -8.47
CA PRO A 112 -8.75 -22.28 -8.81
C PRO A 112 -7.63 -23.00 -8.06
N MET A 113 -7.87 -24.23 -7.60
CA MET A 113 -6.88 -25.00 -6.81
C MET A 113 -5.49 -25.09 -7.47
N ARG A 114 -5.43 -25.11 -8.79
CA ARG A 114 -4.17 -25.16 -9.55
C ARG A 114 -3.33 -23.89 -9.41
N ILE A 115 -3.97 -22.74 -9.14
CA ILE A 115 -3.34 -21.41 -9.04
C ILE A 115 -3.17 -20.98 -7.59
N ALA A 116 -3.99 -21.50 -6.68
CA ALA A 116 -3.99 -21.13 -5.26
C ALA A 116 -2.67 -21.48 -4.52
N ARG A 117 -1.88 -22.37 -5.08
CA ARG A 117 -0.53 -22.69 -4.56
C ARG A 117 0.49 -21.86 -5.31
N PRO A 118 1.28 -21.00 -4.62
CA PRO A 118 2.35 -20.27 -5.27
C PRO A 118 3.28 -21.26 -5.98
N SER A 119 3.61 -20.96 -7.23
CA SER A 119 4.55 -21.75 -8.00
C SER A 119 5.83 -21.96 -7.19
N ARG A 120 6.31 -23.19 -7.09
CA ARG A 120 7.58 -23.48 -6.42
C ARG A 120 8.74 -22.62 -6.92
N ARG A 121 8.64 -22.14 -8.17
CA ARG A 121 9.65 -21.26 -8.79
C ARG A 121 9.61 -19.82 -8.25
N LEU A 122 8.42 -19.30 -7.90
CA LEU A 122 8.27 -17.93 -7.39
C LEU A 122 8.48 -17.83 -5.88
N ARG A 123 8.39 -18.95 -5.17
CA ARG A 123 8.52 -18.96 -3.71
C ARG A 123 9.85 -18.38 -3.21
N PRO A 124 11.04 -18.76 -3.75
CA PRO A 124 12.30 -18.19 -3.28
C PRO A 124 12.39 -16.68 -3.50
N LEU A 125 11.83 -16.16 -4.60
CA LEU A 125 11.77 -14.72 -4.85
C LEU A 125 10.88 -14.01 -3.80
N VAL A 126 9.69 -14.53 -3.53
CA VAL A 126 8.80 -13.97 -2.50
C VAL A 126 9.45 -14.05 -1.12
N ASP A 127 10.11 -15.15 -0.80
CA ASP A 127 10.81 -15.33 0.48
C ASP A 127 11.98 -14.33 0.61
N LEU A 128 12.69 -14.03 -0.46
CA LEU A 128 13.72 -12.99 -0.50
C LEU A 128 13.14 -11.59 -0.31
N LEU A 129 12.11 -11.23 -1.09
CA LEU A 129 11.47 -9.90 -1.02
C LEU A 129 10.79 -9.65 0.34
N GLN A 130 10.34 -10.71 1.01
CA GLN A 130 9.79 -10.65 2.38
C GLN A 130 10.82 -10.96 3.47
N HIS A 131 12.11 -10.97 3.14
CA HIS A 131 13.15 -11.10 4.16
C HIS A 131 13.19 -9.86 5.05
N PRO A 132 13.34 -9.98 6.39
CA PRO A 132 13.26 -8.87 7.33
C PRO A 132 14.30 -7.76 7.13
N LEU A 133 15.37 -8.00 6.40
CA LEU A 133 16.33 -6.96 6.00
C LEU A 133 16.03 -6.40 4.60
N VAL A 134 15.57 -7.24 3.67
CA VAL A 134 15.33 -6.84 2.28
C VAL A 134 14.06 -5.99 2.16
N ALA A 135 12.97 -6.41 2.81
CA ALA A 135 11.68 -5.73 2.73
C ALA A 135 11.75 -4.24 3.15
N PRO A 136 12.30 -3.85 4.31
CA PRO A 136 12.39 -2.44 4.68
C PRO A 136 13.39 -1.65 3.81
N LEU A 137 14.46 -2.29 3.32
CA LEU A 137 15.41 -1.66 2.39
C LEU A 137 14.77 -1.36 1.04
N LEU A 138 13.95 -2.27 0.51
CA LEU A 138 13.21 -2.03 -0.72
C LEU A 138 12.13 -0.97 -0.50
N PHE A 139 11.38 -1.07 0.61
CA PHE A 139 10.29 -0.15 0.94
C PHE A 139 10.75 1.30 1.05
N VAL A 140 11.92 1.55 1.59
CA VAL A 140 12.52 2.88 1.64
C VAL A 140 13.30 3.17 0.36
N GLY A 141 14.09 2.21 -0.10
CA GLY A 141 15.01 2.37 -1.23
C GLY A 141 14.31 2.74 -2.54
N LEU A 142 13.11 2.18 -2.81
CA LEU A 142 12.33 2.54 -3.99
C LEU A 142 11.85 4.00 -3.94
N ILE A 143 11.47 4.52 -2.76
CA ILE A 143 11.10 5.94 -2.63
C ILE A 143 12.30 6.83 -2.97
N TYR A 144 13.48 6.52 -2.40
CA TYR A 144 14.70 7.26 -2.68
C TYR A 144 15.12 7.16 -4.16
N PHE A 145 15.07 5.96 -4.74
CA PHE A 145 15.43 5.72 -6.13
C PHE A 145 14.58 6.55 -7.09
N TRP A 146 13.23 6.47 -6.94
CA TRP A 146 12.32 7.21 -7.80
C TRP A 146 12.31 8.73 -7.54
N LEU A 147 12.92 9.19 -6.45
CA LEU A 147 13.10 10.62 -6.12
C LEU A 147 14.52 11.14 -6.40
N ILE A 148 15.40 10.35 -7.02
CA ILE A 148 16.61 10.89 -7.67
C ILE A 148 16.14 11.78 -8.81
N PRO A 149 16.51 13.09 -8.85
CA PRO A 149 15.95 14.04 -9.81
C PRO A 149 16.03 13.57 -11.27
N GLU A 150 17.17 13.04 -11.71
CA GLU A 150 17.36 12.53 -13.08
C GLU A 150 16.51 11.30 -13.37
N VAL A 151 16.36 10.37 -12.40
CA VAL A 151 15.51 9.19 -12.54
C VAL A 151 14.05 9.60 -12.62
N HIS A 152 13.64 10.52 -11.74
CA HIS A 152 12.29 11.06 -11.71
C HIS A 152 11.93 11.77 -13.01
N PHE A 153 12.83 12.64 -13.50
CA PHE A 153 12.68 13.36 -14.76
C PHE A 153 12.41 12.41 -15.92
N ASN A 154 13.25 11.38 -16.09
CA ASN A 154 13.10 10.39 -17.15
C ASN A 154 11.83 9.56 -16.99
N ALA A 155 11.46 9.21 -15.74
CA ALA A 155 10.24 8.46 -15.47
C ALA A 155 8.98 9.25 -15.83
N MET A 156 8.96 10.56 -15.61
CA MET A 156 7.81 11.41 -15.95
C MET A 156 7.66 11.66 -17.45
N LEU A 157 8.74 11.55 -18.23
CA LEU A 157 8.70 11.72 -19.70
C LEU A 157 8.49 10.43 -20.48
N SER A 158 8.50 9.27 -19.81
CA SER A 158 8.32 7.95 -20.44
C SER A 158 7.16 7.22 -19.83
N GLN A 159 6.12 6.91 -20.62
CA GLN A 159 4.95 6.17 -20.17
C GLN A 159 5.32 4.81 -19.55
N ASP A 160 6.27 4.09 -20.15
CA ASP A 160 6.71 2.78 -19.66
C ASP A 160 7.41 2.90 -18.29
N LEU A 161 8.28 3.88 -18.12
CA LEU A 161 8.96 4.12 -16.85
C LEU A 161 8.00 4.64 -15.78
N TYR A 162 7.05 5.49 -16.13
CA TYR A 162 5.99 5.95 -15.24
C TYR A 162 5.14 4.76 -14.73
N GLN A 163 4.74 3.86 -15.61
CA GLN A 163 4.02 2.66 -15.23
C GLN A 163 4.87 1.73 -14.37
N LEU A 164 6.15 1.55 -14.72
CA LEU A 164 7.09 0.74 -13.93
C LEU A 164 7.26 1.32 -12.51
N MET A 165 7.40 2.64 -12.39
CA MET A 165 7.46 3.35 -11.11
C MET A 165 6.23 3.06 -10.27
N ASN A 166 5.04 3.29 -10.79
CA ASN A 166 3.78 3.09 -10.07
C ASN A 166 3.57 1.62 -9.66
N TRP A 167 3.83 0.66 -10.56
CA TRP A 167 3.73 -0.77 -10.26
C TRP A 167 4.75 -1.23 -9.23
N SER A 168 5.99 -0.79 -9.34
CA SER A 168 7.03 -1.16 -8.37
C SER A 168 6.68 -0.67 -6.96
N MET A 169 6.21 0.58 -6.84
CA MET A 169 5.76 1.16 -5.58
C MET A 169 4.56 0.40 -4.99
N PHE A 170 3.57 0.06 -5.81
CA PHE A 170 2.39 -0.67 -5.35
C PHE A 170 2.72 -2.09 -4.89
N ILE A 171 3.48 -2.84 -5.70
CA ILE A 171 3.85 -4.23 -5.37
C ILE A 171 4.67 -4.28 -4.09
N ASP A 172 5.67 -3.41 -3.97
CA ASP A 172 6.52 -3.33 -2.79
C ASP A 172 5.72 -2.93 -1.55
N GLY A 173 4.83 -1.94 -1.66
CA GLY A 173 3.91 -1.58 -0.60
C GLY A 173 3.05 -2.76 -0.13
N VAL A 174 2.48 -3.54 -1.06
CA VAL A 174 1.70 -4.76 -0.72
C VAL A 174 2.56 -5.76 0.01
N LEU A 175 3.79 -6.03 -0.46
CA LEU A 175 4.69 -7.00 0.17
C LEU A 175 5.10 -6.58 1.58
N PHE A 176 5.45 -5.30 1.79
CA PHE A 176 5.85 -4.78 3.09
C PHE A 176 4.69 -4.77 4.08
N TRP A 177 3.55 -4.17 3.73
CA TRP A 177 2.40 -4.09 4.63
C TRP A 177 1.82 -5.46 4.95
N TRP A 178 1.86 -6.40 4.00
CA TRP A 178 1.51 -7.80 4.25
C TRP A 178 2.44 -8.43 5.28
N LEU A 179 3.75 -8.26 5.13
CA LEU A 179 4.75 -8.81 6.04
C LEU A 179 4.56 -8.32 7.48
N VAL A 180 4.33 -7.01 7.65
CA VAL A 180 4.27 -6.41 8.99
C VAL A 180 2.90 -6.50 9.66
N LEU A 181 1.79 -6.58 8.92
CA LEU A 181 0.44 -6.60 9.50
C LEU A 181 -0.14 -8.01 9.64
N THR A 182 0.28 -8.98 8.79
CA THR A 182 -0.29 -10.33 8.83
C THR A 182 0.32 -11.15 9.98
N PRO A 183 -0.50 -11.75 10.87
CA PRO A 183 -0.02 -12.64 11.92
C PRO A 183 0.36 -14.00 11.33
N SER A 184 1.43 -14.07 10.53
CA SER A 184 1.76 -15.24 9.71
C SER A 184 2.73 -16.22 10.37
N GLY A 185 3.20 -15.94 11.58
CA GLY A 185 4.25 -16.74 12.23
C GLY A 185 5.66 -16.61 11.61
N ARG A 186 5.81 -15.93 10.45
CA ARG A 186 7.15 -15.68 9.86
C ARG A 186 7.97 -14.71 10.72
N LEU A 187 7.32 -13.68 11.25
CA LEU A 187 7.94 -12.68 12.12
C LEU A 187 7.19 -12.58 13.44
N GLY A 188 7.92 -12.64 14.55
CA GLY A 188 7.39 -12.30 15.86
C GLY A 188 6.98 -10.83 15.95
N HIS A 189 6.08 -10.49 16.88
CA HIS A 189 5.54 -9.14 17.04
C HIS A 189 6.64 -8.08 17.21
N GLY A 190 7.69 -8.35 18.01
CA GLY A 190 8.80 -7.42 18.21
C GLY A 190 9.54 -7.07 16.92
N ARG A 191 9.83 -8.07 16.06
CA ARG A 191 10.47 -7.82 14.76
C ARG A 191 9.59 -6.99 13.83
N ARG A 192 8.28 -7.22 13.82
CA ARG A 192 7.32 -6.45 13.01
C ARG A 192 7.27 -4.98 13.45
N ILE A 193 7.28 -4.74 14.77
CA ILE A 193 7.37 -3.39 15.33
C ILE A 193 8.70 -2.74 14.94
N LEU A 194 9.80 -3.46 15.08
CA LEU A 194 11.13 -2.95 14.71
C LEU A 194 11.19 -2.53 13.22
N LEU A 195 10.62 -3.32 12.30
CA LEU A 195 10.57 -2.98 10.88
C LEU A 195 9.75 -1.72 10.62
N LEU A 196 8.58 -1.58 11.27
CA LEU A 196 7.73 -0.39 11.16
C LEU A 196 8.43 0.87 11.66
N LEU A 197 9.22 0.76 12.74
CA LEU A 197 9.99 1.88 13.29
C LEU A 197 11.23 2.18 12.46
N ALA A 198 11.89 1.15 11.90
CA ALA A 198 13.12 1.31 11.13
C ALA A 198 12.92 2.08 9.81
N VAL A 199 11.75 2.00 9.19
CA VAL A 199 11.45 2.73 7.95
C VAL A 199 11.11 4.21 8.18
N VAL A 200 10.83 4.63 9.42
CA VAL A 200 10.41 6.00 9.75
C VAL A 200 11.55 7.02 9.59
N PRO A 201 12.74 6.86 10.21
CA PRO A 201 13.79 7.87 10.11
C PRO A 201 14.20 8.21 8.68
N PRO A 202 14.47 7.24 7.78
CA PRO A 202 14.85 7.58 6.42
C PRO A 202 13.72 8.27 5.64
N GLN A 203 12.45 7.93 5.88
CA GLN A 203 11.33 8.64 5.25
C GLN A 203 11.25 10.10 5.71
N ILE A 204 11.45 10.34 7.02
CA ILE A 204 11.52 11.71 7.57
C ILE A 204 12.67 12.48 6.94
N LEU A 205 13.86 11.89 6.86
CA LEU A 205 15.05 12.56 6.29
C LEU A 205 14.79 12.97 4.84
N LEU A 206 14.24 12.09 4.01
CA LEU A 206 13.94 12.39 2.62
C LEU A 206 12.86 13.47 2.48
N GLY A 207 11.75 13.30 3.19
CA GLY A 207 10.64 14.27 3.12
C GLY A 207 11.02 15.64 3.67
N ALA A 208 11.83 15.69 4.75
CA ALA A 208 12.37 16.94 5.29
C ALA A 208 13.33 17.59 4.28
N TYR A 209 14.21 16.81 3.63
CA TYR A 209 15.08 17.32 2.57
C TYR A 209 14.27 17.99 1.45
N LEU A 210 13.21 17.35 0.97
CA LEU A 210 12.33 17.91 -0.07
C LEU A 210 11.58 19.17 0.41
N THR A 211 11.10 19.14 1.67
CA THR A 211 10.30 20.24 2.25
C THR A 211 11.15 21.50 2.47
N PHE A 212 12.39 21.33 2.94
CA PHE A 212 13.26 22.44 3.32
C PHE A 212 14.31 22.82 2.26
N SER A 213 14.29 22.14 1.10
CA SER A 213 15.17 22.53 -0.02
C SER A 213 14.88 23.96 -0.46
N PRO A 214 15.89 24.82 -0.59
CA PRO A 214 15.73 26.19 -1.08
C PRO A 214 15.57 26.26 -2.60
N THR A 215 15.83 25.16 -3.31
CA THR A 215 15.80 25.09 -4.77
C THR A 215 14.80 24.06 -5.26
N VAL A 216 14.27 24.26 -6.47
CA VAL A 216 13.43 23.31 -7.17
C VAL A 216 14.30 22.14 -7.64
N LEU A 217 13.95 20.92 -7.25
CA LEU A 217 14.67 19.69 -7.61
C LEU A 217 13.99 18.93 -8.77
N PHE A 218 12.71 19.22 -9.01
CA PHE A 218 11.86 18.50 -9.97
C PHE A 218 11.31 19.46 -11.01
N ASP A 219 12.16 19.89 -11.93
CA ASP A 219 11.84 20.82 -13.01
C ASP A 219 11.02 20.20 -14.15
N VAL A 220 10.88 18.88 -14.20
CA VAL A 220 10.06 18.18 -15.19
C VAL A 220 8.63 18.70 -15.27
N TYR A 221 8.05 19.15 -14.16
CA TYR A 221 6.69 19.71 -14.13
C TYR A 221 6.63 21.14 -14.74
N GLU A 222 7.75 21.82 -14.92
CA GLU A 222 7.85 23.05 -15.71
C GLU A 222 7.82 22.73 -17.20
N VAL A 223 8.52 21.65 -17.60
CA VAL A 223 8.59 21.21 -19.00
C VAL A 223 7.24 20.67 -19.48
N CYS A 224 6.56 19.84 -18.65
CA CYS A 224 5.25 19.28 -18.99
C CYS A 224 4.13 20.32 -18.98
N GLY A 225 4.35 21.48 -18.36
CA GLY A 225 3.29 22.45 -18.03
C GLY A 225 2.52 22.07 -16.78
N ARG A 226 2.17 23.04 -15.96
CA ARG A 226 1.51 22.82 -14.66
C ARG A 226 0.00 22.83 -14.81
N ALA A 227 -0.70 21.96 -14.07
CA ALA A 227 -2.15 21.85 -14.09
C ALA A 227 -2.84 23.14 -13.57
N TRP A 228 -2.20 23.88 -12.65
CA TRP A 228 -2.64 25.19 -12.17
C TRP A 228 -1.43 26.03 -11.68
N PRO A 229 -1.61 27.37 -11.54
CA PRO A 229 -0.51 28.29 -11.23
C PRO A 229 -0.10 28.24 -9.75
N LEU A 230 0.57 27.15 -9.34
CA LEU A 230 1.21 27.01 -8.04
C LEU A 230 2.74 27.18 -8.22
N ALA A 231 3.38 27.98 -7.39
CA ALA A 231 4.83 28.16 -7.46
C ALA A 231 5.57 26.80 -7.31
N PRO A 232 6.55 26.48 -8.17
CA PRO A 232 7.24 25.19 -8.20
C PRO A 232 7.82 24.75 -6.85
N LEU A 233 8.42 25.70 -6.13
CA LEU A 233 9.00 25.42 -4.81
C LEU A 233 7.91 25.08 -3.78
N VAL A 234 6.77 25.76 -3.82
CA VAL A 234 5.63 25.47 -2.92
C VAL A 234 5.04 24.09 -3.21
N ASP A 235 4.89 23.74 -4.49
CA ASP A 235 4.46 22.39 -4.92
C ASP A 235 5.42 21.31 -4.37
N GLN A 236 6.74 21.52 -4.51
CA GLN A 236 7.75 20.62 -3.96
C GLN A 236 7.68 20.52 -2.44
N GLN A 237 7.53 21.62 -1.72
CA GLN A 237 7.43 21.65 -0.27
C GLN A 237 6.20 20.86 0.23
N ILE A 238 5.04 21.06 -0.39
CA ILE A 238 3.82 20.30 -0.09
C ILE A 238 4.05 18.82 -0.37
N GLY A 239 4.63 18.47 -1.53
CA GLY A 239 4.98 17.09 -1.87
C GLY A 239 5.95 16.45 -0.87
N GLY A 240 6.92 17.24 -0.37
CA GLY A 240 7.80 16.83 0.72
C GLY A 240 7.01 16.47 1.98
N LEU A 241 6.12 17.34 2.46
CA LEU A 241 5.25 17.09 3.64
C LEU A 241 4.42 15.81 3.46
N ILE A 242 3.84 15.61 2.28
CA ILE A 242 3.07 14.40 1.95
C ILE A 242 3.96 13.15 1.99
N THR A 243 5.21 13.26 1.61
CA THR A 243 6.14 12.13 1.55
C THR A 243 6.44 11.54 2.93
N TRP A 244 6.50 12.34 4.00
CA TRP A 244 6.92 11.83 5.31
C TRP A 244 5.86 11.88 6.40
N ILE A 245 5.02 12.92 6.48
CA ILE A 245 4.07 13.04 7.60
C ILE A 245 3.03 11.91 7.61
N PRO A 246 2.21 11.69 6.54
CA PRO A 246 1.23 10.61 6.54
C PRO A 246 1.88 9.22 6.56
N ALA A 247 3.00 9.03 5.88
CA ALA A 247 3.72 7.75 5.86
C ALA A 247 4.21 7.35 7.26
N THR A 248 4.77 8.30 8.01
CA THR A 248 5.17 8.09 9.42
C THR A 248 3.97 7.77 10.29
N MET A 249 2.87 8.52 10.16
CA MET A 249 1.65 8.26 10.91
C MET A 249 1.10 6.86 10.64
N MET A 250 1.15 6.38 9.40
CA MET A 250 0.72 5.03 9.07
C MET A 250 1.62 3.96 9.70
N SER A 251 2.92 4.17 9.78
CA SER A 251 3.86 3.27 10.48
C SER A 251 3.56 3.22 11.98
N VAL A 252 3.22 4.35 12.61
CA VAL A 252 2.76 4.41 14.00
C VAL A 252 1.46 3.64 14.19
N ILE A 253 0.45 3.85 13.34
CA ILE A 253 -0.82 3.11 13.38
C ILE A 253 -0.56 1.60 13.21
N GLY A 254 0.29 1.21 12.26
CA GLY A 254 0.72 -0.19 12.08
C GLY A 254 1.33 -0.78 13.35
N THR A 255 2.20 -0.03 14.02
CA THR A 255 2.80 -0.42 15.30
C THR A 255 1.75 -0.65 16.39
N LEU A 256 0.77 0.25 16.52
CA LEU A 256 -0.33 0.11 17.49
C LEU A 256 -1.19 -1.13 17.19
N ILE A 257 -1.43 -1.45 15.92
CA ILE A 257 -2.15 -2.66 15.51
C ILE A 257 -1.37 -3.92 15.92
N VAL A 258 -0.05 -3.95 15.69
CA VAL A 258 0.80 -5.09 16.08
C VAL A 258 0.86 -5.24 17.60
N LEU A 259 0.95 -4.14 18.35
CA LEU A 259 0.88 -4.17 19.83
C LEU A 259 -0.46 -4.71 20.34
N ARG A 260 -1.57 -4.32 19.70
CA ARG A 260 -2.90 -4.87 20.02
C ARG A 260 -2.96 -6.38 19.74
N GLN A 261 -2.34 -6.86 18.66
CA GLN A 261 -2.25 -8.30 18.36
C GLN A 261 -1.44 -9.01 19.45
N LEU A 262 -0.29 -8.49 19.82
CA LEU A 262 0.56 -9.03 20.91
C LEU A 262 -0.25 -9.19 22.21
N ARG A 263 -0.90 -8.13 22.69
CA ARG A 263 -1.72 -8.18 23.91
C ARG A 263 -2.82 -9.25 23.85
N ARG A 264 -3.48 -9.38 22.70
CA ARG A 264 -4.52 -10.40 22.51
C ARG A 264 -3.96 -11.82 22.62
N ASP A 265 -2.79 -12.06 22.03
CA ASP A 265 -2.14 -13.37 22.05
C ASP A 265 -1.64 -13.73 23.46
N GLU A 266 -1.11 -12.76 24.20
CA GLU A 266 -0.73 -12.93 25.61
C GLU A 266 -1.94 -13.27 26.50
N THR A 267 -3.05 -12.52 26.36
CA THR A 267 -4.28 -12.78 27.12
C THR A 267 -4.84 -14.16 26.79
N ARG A 268 -4.77 -14.61 25.53
CA ARG A 268 -5.18 -15.96 25.14
C ARG A 268 -4.32 -17.05 25.79
N ARG A 269 -2.99 -16.84 25.79
CA ARG A 269 -2.04 -17.78 26.43
C ARG A 269 -2.29 -17.91 27.92
N GLN A 270 -2.57 -16.80 28.61
CA GLN A 270 -2.84 -16.81 30.06
C GLN A 270 -4.17 -17.52 30.41
N ARG A 271 -5.15 -17.53 29.50
CA ARG A 271 -6.43 -18.20 29.67
C ARG A 271 -6.41 -19.70 29.33
N MET A 272 -5.35 -20.18 28.67
CA MET A 272 -5.20 -21.61 28.43
C MET A 272 -4.73 -22.29 29.74
N PRO A 273 -5.42 -23.35 30.21
CA PRO A 273 -4.96 -24.11 31.36
C PRO A 273 -3.56 -24.69 31.03
N PRO A 274 -2.67 -24.80 32.05
CA PRO A 274 -1.38 -25.40 31.84
C PRO A 274 -1.56 -26.79 31.25
N SER A 275 -0.82 -27.07 30.16
CA SER A 275 -0.83 -28.40 29.55
C SER A 275 -0.39 -29.39 30.60
N ARG A 276 -1.24 -30.38 30.96
CA ARG A 276 -0.88 -31.48 31.86
C ARG A 276 0.39 -32.13 31.30
N THR A 277 1.44 -32.06 32.05
CA THR A 277 2.65 -32.79 31.71
C THR A 277 2.39 -34.30 31.83
N PRO A 278 2.99 -35.15 31.00
CA PRO A 278 2.78 -36.60 31.06
C PRO A 278 3.09 -37.22 32.42
N ARG A 279 3.68 -36.49 33.37
CA ARG A 279 3.93 -36.93 34.76
C ARG A 279 2.68 -36.93 35.65
N ASP A 280 1.62 -36.22 35.29
CA ASP A 280 0.40 -36.11 36.09
C ASP A 280 -0.59 -37.27 35.81
N VAL A 281 -0.23 -38.25 34.98
CA VAL A 281 -1.06 -39.40 34.60
C VAL A 281 -0.58 -40.72 35.27
N ILE A 282 0.54 -40.65 36.00
CA ILE A 282 1.09 -41.84 36.71
C ILE A 282 1.11 -41.52 38.21
N GLY A 283 -0.04 -41.30 38.79
CA GLY A 283 -0.28 -41.20 40.22
C GLY A 283 -1.54 -41.94 40.60
#